data_2ef958e8a78a13cf864b10a36bf7359a
#
_entry.id   2ef958e8a78a13cf864b10a36bf7359a
#
_cell.length_a   1.000
_cell.length_b   1.000
_cell.length_c   1.000
_cell.angle_alpha   90.00
_cell.angle_beta   90.00
_cell.angle_gamma   90.00
#
_symmetry.space_group_name_H-M   'P 1'
#
loop_
_entity.id
_entity.type
_entity.pdbx_description
1 polymer ?
#
loop_
_entity_poly.entity_id
_entity_poly.type
_entity_poly.pdbx_seq_one_letter_code
_entity_poly.pdbx_strand_id
1 'polypeptide(L)'
;MNQPNKERFKTSVGGQALMEGIMMRGPKLICCAVRKPDGTIETKTEPTPTHGIWTKIPLVRGAISMIESLIMGYRYMMYSAQVSMGDDYDPEEEETAFEKWVGEHLGKKAEDALLACAAVLGGLLAILLFTVLPTLIVGGVNHFVTLGRWAKVVLEAVLKVGIFLTYMVGISKMKEIHRVFEYHGAEHKTIACYEAGDPLTVENVRKYTRFHPRCGTSFLILVVIVSVFLYSVLPWGSIGLRVLFKLLLLPLVMGISYELLKWCGRSDNIATRIIRQPGIWVQHLTVFEPDDSMIEVAIAAVTPVLPENPEEGKW
;
A
#
# COMPACT_ATOMS: atom_id res chain seq x y z
N MET A 1 18.65 -2.53 -21.83
CA MET A 1 17.90 -3.41 -22.77
C MET A 1 16.79 -4.07 -22.00
N ASN A 2 15.53 -3.63 -22.21
CA ASN A 2 14.37 -4.22 -21.55
C ASN A 2 14.12 -5.61 -22.14
N GLN A 3 14.46 -6.66 -21.40
CA GLN A 3 13.93 -7.97 -21.73
C GLN A 3 12.42 -7.94 -21.40
N PRO A 4 11.53 -8.35 -22.33
CA PRO A 4 10.12 -8.47 -22.00
C PRO A 4 9.99 -9.54 -20.92
N ASN A 5 9.28 -9.21 -19.83
CA ASN A 5 8.92 -10.14 -18.77
C ASN A 5 8.32 -11.40 -19.37
N LYS A 6 9.09 -12.47 -19.42
CA LYS A 6 8.63 -13.78 -19.82
C LYS A 6 8.02 -14.45 -18.59
N GLU A 7 6.84 -13.91 -18.14
CA GLU A 7 6.09 -14.55 -17.06
C GLU A 7 5.76 -16.00 -17.47
N ARG A 8 6.33 -16.97 -16.78
CA ARG A 8 5.97 -18.39 -16.95
C ARG A 8 4.68 -18.70 -16.20
N PHE A 9 4.46 -18.05 -15.08
CA PHE A 9 3.26 -18.18 -14.24
C PHE A 9 3.03 -16.88 -13.45
N LYS A 10 1.85 -16.76 -12.85
CA LYS A 10 1.50 -15.63 -11.98
C LYS A 10 1.35 -16.14 -10.55
N THR A 11 2.12 -15.58 -9.63
CA THR A 11 2.06 -15.97 -8.22
C THR A 11 1.09 -15.09 -7.42
N SER A 12 0.50 -15.68 -6.37
CA SER A 12 -0.24 -14.96 -5.33
C SER A 12 0.68 -14.44 -4.20
N VAL A 13 1.97 -14.74 -4.27
CA VAL A 13 2.97 -14.18 -3.36
C VAL A 13 3.06 -12.69 -3.63
N GLY A 14 2.98 -11.91 -2.59
CA GLY A 14 3.11 -10.46 -2.61
C GLY A 14 3.65 -9.98 -1.28
N GLY A 15 4.06 -8.72 -1.21
CA GLY A 15 4.69 -8.21 -0.02
C GLY A 15 4.33 -6.77 0.29
N GLN A 16 5.10 -6.23 1.21
CA GLN A 16 5.08 -4.84 1.61
C GLN A 16 6.50 -4.42 1.98
N ALA A 17 6.95 -3.33 1.40
CA ALA A 17 8.20 -2.70 1.80
C ALA A 17 8.07 -2.07 3.20
N LEU A 18 9.14 -2.18 3.96
CA LEU A 18 9.26 -1.74 5.35
C LEU A 18 10.52 -0.89 5.52
N MET A 19 10.79 -0.41 6.72
CA MET A 19 12.05 0.25 7.05
C MET A 19 13.17 -0.80 7.06
N GLU A 20 14.18 -0.60 6.23
CA GLU A 20 15.32 -1.53 6.06
C GLU A 20 14.91 -2.99 5.83
N GLY A 21 13.69 -3.22 5.30
CA GLY A 21 13.13 -4.56 5.25
C GLY A 21 12.00 -4.75 4.26
N ILE A 22 11.57 -6.01 4.15
CA ILE A 22 10.44 -6.43 3.34
C ILE A 22 9.67 -7.52 4.07
N MET A 23 8.34 -7.40 4.11
CA MET A 23 7.45 -8.48 4.48
C MET A 23 6.91 -9.14 3.22
N MET A 24 7.05 -10.45 3.09
CA MET A 24 6.47 -11.26 2.02
C MET A 24 5.39 -12.18 2.58
N ARG A 25 4.27 -12.27 1.87
CA ARG A 25 3.15 -13.15 2.20
C ARG A 25 2.96 -14.19 1.10
N GLY A 26 3.09 -15.44 1.47
CA GLY A 26 2.77 -16.58 0.63
C GLY A 26 1.47 -17.27 1.05
N PRO A 27 1.13 -18.40 0.40
CA PRO A 27 -0.08 -19.16 0.71
C PRO A 27 -0.14 -19.71 2.13
N LYS A 28 1.00 -20.12 2.70
CA LYS A 28 1.10 -20.78 4.02
C LYS A 28 1.83 -19.95 5.06
N LEU A 29 2.81 -19.15 4.64
CA LEU A 29 3.70 -18.41 5.54
C LEU A 29 3.77 -16.92 5.14
N ILE A 30 4.00 -16.10 6.15
CA ILE A 30 4.47 -14.72 6.03
C ILE A 30 5.91 -14.71 6.52
N CYS A 31 6.79 -14.04 5.82
CA CYS A 31 8.18 -13.80 6.24
C CYS A 31 8.48 -12.31 6.20
N CYS A 32 9.00 -11.78 7.29
CA CYS A 32 9.56 -10.44 7.38
C CYS A 32 11.08 -10.57 7.45
N ALA A 33 11.80 -9.96 6.53
CA ALA A 33 13.26 -9.87 6.54
C ALA A 33 13.67 -8.40 6.70
N VAL A 34 14.55 -8.11 7.63
CA VAL A 34 15.02 -6.75 7.96
C VAL A 34 16.52 -6.76 8.09
N ARG A 35 17.20 -5.76 7.54
CA ARG A 35 18.64 -5.57 7.69
C ARG A 35 18.92 -4.79 8.96
N LYS A 36 19.78 -5.39 9.82
CA LYS A 36 20.29 -4.77 11.04
C LYS A 36 21.41 -3.78 10.75
N PRO A 37 21.76 -2.89 11.71
CA PRO A 37 22.90 -1.98 11.58
C PRO A 37 24.26 -2.68 11.39
N ASP A 38 24.42 -3.89 11.92
CA ASP A 38 25.62 -4.73 11.73
C ASP A 38 25.74 -5.35 10.33
N GLY A 39 24.73 -5.12 9.46
CA GLY A 39 24.66 -5.65 8.10
C GLY A 39 24.03 -7.02 7.99
N THR A 40 23.75 -7.72 9.09
CA THR A 40 23.06 -9.02 9.07
C THR A 40 21.58 -8.87 8.73
N ILE A 41 20.97 -9.93 8.18
CA ILE A 41 19.55 -9.96 7.86
C ILE A 41 18.84 -10.83 8.90
N GLU A 42 17.94 -10.21 9.67
CA GLU A 42 17.05 -10.92 10.56
C GLU A 42 15.77 -11.33 9.83
N THR A 43 15.33 -12.58 10.00
CA THR A 43 14.11 -13.09 9.39
C THR A 43 13.14 -13.60 10.44
N LYS A 44 11.88 -13.19 10.35
CA LYS A 44 10.79 -13.67 11.21
C LYS A 44 9.68 -14.26 10.35
N THR A 45 9.33 -15.53 10.60
CA THR A 45 8.28 -16.24 9.88
C THR A 45 7.08 -16.51 10.77
N GLU A 46 5.88 -16.32 10.23
CA GLU A 46 4.62 -16.59 10.90
C GLU A 46 3.65 -17.29 9.92
N PRO A 47 2.71 -18.14 10.43
CA PRO A 47 1.67 -18.70 9.57
C PRO A 47 0.79 -17.62 8.93
N THR A 48 0.42 -17.78 7.66
CA THR A 48 -0.56 -16.91 7.01
C THR A 48 -1.93 -17.10 7.68
N PRO A 49 -2.58 -16.01 8.15
CA PRO A 49 -3.90 -16.10 8.75
C PRO A 49 -4.91 -16.76 7.81
N THR A 50 -5.69 -17.70 8.33
CA THR A 50 -6.79 -18.32 7.60
C THR A 50 -8.01 -17.41 7.69
N HIS A 51 -8.66 -17.20 6.56
CA HIS A 51 -9.79 -16.30 6.46
C HIS A 51 -11.12 -17.01 6.68
N GLY A 52 -12.04 -16.34 7.36
CA GLY A 52 -13.41 -16.78 7.52
C GLY A 52 -14.25 -16.69 6.24
N ILE A 53 -15.53 -17.07 6.33
CA ILE A 53 -16.47 -17.10 5.18
C ILE A 53 -16.66 -15.74 4.51
N TRP A 54 -16.48 -14.64 5.25
CA TRP A 54 -16.66 -13.26 4.75
C TRP A 54 -15.68 -12.86 3.65
N THR A 55 -14.48 -13.47 3.62
CA THR A 55 -13.49 -13.24 2.56
C THR A 55 -13.81 -13.95 1.24
N LYS A 56 -14.87 -14.75 1.22
CA LYS A 56 -15.39 -15.39 -0.01
C LYS A 56 -16.41 -14.51 -0.73
N ILE A 57 -17.00 -13.53 -0.02
CA ILE A 57 -18.05 -12.66 -0.58
C ILE A 57 -17.41 -11.54 -1.38
N PRO A 58 -17.67 -11.43 -2.70
CA PRO A 58 -17.19 -10.30 -3.50
C PRO A 58 -17.58 -8.95 -2.87
N LEU A 59 -16.78 -7.92 -3.08
CA LEU A 59 -16.87 -6.58 -2.50
C LEU A 59 -16.56 -6.54 -1.00
N VAL A 60 -17.16 -7.41 -0.17
CA VAL A 60 -16.88 -7.49 1.29
C VAL A 60 -15.43 -7.88 1.54
N ARG A 61 -14.93 -8.87 0.80
CA ARG A 61 -13.53 -9.30 0.91
C ARG A 61 -12.52 -8.20 0.64
N GLY A 62 -12.84 -7.24 -0.25
CA GLY A 62 -11.97 -6.11 -0.55
C GLY A 62 -11.79 -5.19 0.65
N ALA A 63 -12.86 -4.84 1.34
CA ALA A 63 -12.81 -4.02 2.55
C ALA A 63 -12.07 -4.75 3.70
N ILE A 64 -12.35 -6.04 3.89
CA ILE A 64 -11.68 -6.86 4.92
C ILE A 64 -10.19 -6.98 4.62
N SER A 65 -9.82 -7.36 3.39
CA SER A 65 -8.40 -7.49 2.99
C SER A 65 -7.63 -6.18 3.15
N MET A 66 -8.28 -5.04 2.91
CA MET A 66 -7.66 -3.73 3.13
C MET A 66 -7.39 -3.47 4.62
N ILE A 67 -8.37 -3.73 5.48
CA ILE A 67 -8.21 -3.57 6.95
C ILE A 67 -7.10 -4.49 7.46
N GLU A 68 -7.11 -5.76 7.06
CA GLU A 68 -6.06 -6.73 7.42
C GLU A 68 -4.68 -6.26 6.94
N SER A 69 -4.58 -5.77 5.69
CA SER A 69 -3.32 -5.27 5.14
C SER A 69 -2.81 -4.05 5.92
N LEU A 70 -3.70 -3.16 6.36
CA LEU A 70 -3.33 -2.00 7.18
C LEU A 70 -2.82 -2.43 8.56
N ILE A 71 -3.54 -3.33 9.24
CA ILE A 71 -3.14 -3.84 10.57
C ILE A 71 -1.80 -4.58 10.48
N MET A 72 -1.67 -5.46 9.47
CA MET A 72 -0.45 -6.23 9.23
C MET A 72 0.71 -5.30 8.87
N GLY A 73 0.47 -4.36 7.95
CA GLY A 73 1.45 -3.38 7.53
C GLY A 73 1.98 -2.53 8.69
N TYR A 74 1.10 -2.05 9.55
CA TYR A 74 1.50 -1.33 10.77
C TYR A 74 2.35 -2.22 11.70
N ARG A 75 1.90 -3.45 11.98
CA ARG A 75 2.62 -4.38 12.87
C ARG A 75 4.04 -4.68 12.38
N TYR A 76 4.19 -4.98 11.08
CA TYR A 76 5.50 -5.28 10.52
C TYR A 76 6.37 -4.03 10.30
N MET A 77 5.76 -2.86 10.08
CA MET A 77 6.49 -1.60 10.01
C MET A 77 7.13 -1.28 11.37
N MET A 78 6.37 -1.42 12.48
CA MET A 78 6.89 -1.22 13.83
C MET A 78 8.00 -2.24 14.16
N TYR A 79 7.79 -3.51 13.82
CA TYR A 79 8.82 -4.54 14.00
C TYR A 79 10.09 -4.21 13.21
N SER A 80 9.97 -3.80 11.95
CA SER A 80 11.14 -3.48 11.13
C SER A 80 11.86 -2.23 11.62
N ALA A 81 11.14 -1.22 12.07
CA ALA A 81 11.73 -0.04 12.69
C ALA A 81 12.59 -0.42 13.89
N GLN A 82 12.04 -1.24 14.80
CA GLN A 82 12.76 -1.70 15.99
C GLN A 82 14.03 -2.50 15.63
N VAL A 83 13.92 -3.46 14.69
CA VAL A 83 15.06 -4.31 14.29
C VAL A 83 16.13 -3.50 13.54
N SER A 84 15.70 -2.54 12.70
CA SER A 84 16.63 -1.72 11.90
C SER A 84 17.41 -0.70 12.73
N MET A 85 16.94 -0.36 13.93
CA MET A 85 17.65 0.50 14.86
C MET A 85 18.71 -0.24 15.68
N GLY A 86 18.61 -1.58 15.80
CA GLY A 86 19.59 -2.46 16.46
C GLY A 86 19.33 -2.65 17.96
N ASP A 87 20.18 -3.48 18.56
CA ASP A 87 20.07 -3.85 19.99
C ASP A 87 20.43 -2.70 20.93
N ASP A 88 21.16 -1.67 20.43
CA ASP A 88 21.49 -0.44 21.17
C ASP A 88 20.35 0.61 21.11
N TYR A 89 19.26 0.30 20.40
CA TYR A 89 18.10 1.19 20.36
C TYR A 89 17.40 1.21 21.71
N ASP A 90 17.54 2.32 22.40
CA ASP A 90 16.74 2.61 23.59
C ASP A 90 15.50 3.40 23.16
N PRO A 91 14.31 2.78 23.19
CA PRO A 91 13.08 3.50 22.88
C PRO A 91 12.90 4.76 23.73
N GLU A 92 13.46 4.76 24.95
CA GLU A 92 13.36 5.89 25.88
C GLU A 92 14.20 7.11 25.44
N GLU A 93 15.26 6.91 24.60
CA GLU A 93 16.07 8.03 24.09
C GLU A 93 15.39 8.82 22.97
N GLU A 94 14.59 8.16 22.13
CA GLU A 94 13.87 8.81 21.03
C GLU A 94 12.43 9.21 21.38
N GLU A 95 11.92 8.78 22.53
CA GLU A 95 10.62 9.22 23.01
C GLU A 95 10.58 10.76 23.15
N THR A 96 9.56 11.35 22.56
CA THR A 96 9.28 12.76 22.78
C THR A 96 9.00 13.00 24.27
N ALA A 97 9.26 14.21 24.75
CA ALA A 97 8.96 14.58 26.16
C ALA A 97 7.50 14.28 26.53
N PHE A 98 6.59 14.27 25.56
CA PHE A 98 5.19 13.93 25.75
C PHE A 98 4.99 12.41 25.87
N GLU A 99 5.65 11.60 25.06
CA GLU A 99 5.59 10.13 25.14
C GLU A 99 6.18 9.62 26.45
N LYS A 100 7.34 10.13 26.88
CA LYS A 100 7.92 9.85 28.20
C LYS A 100 6.96 10.19 29.33
N TRP A 101 6.35 11.35 29.27
CA TRP A 101 5.38 11.78 30.28
C TRP A 101 4.15 10.84 30.32
N VAL A 102 3.67 10.40 29.14
CA VAL A 102 2.54 9.45 29.04
C VAL A 102 2.93 8.08 29.62
N GLY A 103 4.09 7.55 29.24
CA GLY A 103 4.59 6.26 29.74
C GLY A 103 4.77 6.23 31.26
N GLU A 104 5.42 7.27 31.81
CA GLU A 104 5.68 7.40 33.25
C GLU A 104 4.41 7.57 34.08
N HIS A 105 3.40 8.30 33.57
CA HIS A 105 2.21 8.65 34.37
C HIS A 105 1.00 7.75 34.11
N LEU A 106 0.89 7.16 32.91
CA LEU A 106 -0.30 6.43 32.47
C LEU A 106 0.00 4.96 32.10
N GLY A 107 1.29 4.59 32.01
CA GLY A 107 1.74 3.22 31.78
C GLY A 107 1.58 2.71 30.33
N LYS A 108 2.10 1.52 30.04
CA LYS A 108 2.14 0.89 28.69
C LYS A 108 0.81 0.87 27.92
N LYS A 109 -0.32 0.72 28.62
CA LYS A 109 -1.65 0.77 27.97
C LYS A 109 -1.97 2.15 27.38
N ALA A 110 -1.40 3.20 27.94
CA ALA A 110 -1.59 4.54 27.41
C ALA A 110 -0.67 4.85 26.21
N GLU A 111 0.52 4.25 26.15
CA GLU A 111 1.37 4.27 24.95
C GLU A 111 0.68 3.60 23.79
N ASP A 112 0.16 2.38 23.96
CA ASP A 112 -0.63 1.69 22.94
C ASP A 112 -1.85 2.52 22.50
N ALA A 113 -2.51 3.20 23.45
CA ALA A 113 -3.63 4.08 23.15
C ALA A 113 -3.19 5.34 22.39
N LEU A 114 -2.04 5.91 22.70
CA LEU A 114 -1.47 7.06 21.97
C LEU A 114 -1.16 6.71 20.52
N LEU A 115 -0.52 5.55 20.27
CA LEU A 115 -0.24 5.05 18.94
C LEU A 115 -1.54 4.78 18.15
N ALA A 116 -2.53 4.17 18.81
CA ALA A 116 -3.85 3.96 18.20
C ALA A 116 -4.53 5.30 17.86
N CYS A 117 -4.45 6.29 18.74
CA CYS A 117 -4.97 7.64 18.47
C CYS A 117 -4.24 8.30 17.30
N ALA A 118 -2.91 8.19 17.22
CA ALA A 118 -2.14 8.71 16.09
C ALA A 118 -2.55 8.07 14.76
N ALA A 119 -2.77 6.75 14.73
CA ALA A 119 -3.26 6.04 13.56
C ALA A 119 -4.68 6.50 13.14
N VAL A 120 -5.58 6.67 14.13
CA VAL A 120 -6.93 7.20 13.88
C VAL A 120 -6.88 8.64 13.35
N LEU A 121 -6.05 9.50 13.95
CA LEU A 121 -5.86 10.88 13.51
C LEU A 121 -5.29 10.94 12.08
N GLY A 122 -4.32 10.09 11.75
CA GLY A 122 -3.81 9.93 10.39
C GLY A 122 -4.88 9.52 9.40
N GLY A 123 -5.74 8.57 9.76
CA GLY A 123 -6.90 8.15 8.95
C GLY A 123 -7.91 9.27 8.76
N LEU A 124 -8.23 10.02 9.81
CA LEU A 124 -9.12 11.19 9.74
C LEU A 124 -8.52 12.30 8.86
N LEU A 125 -7.23 12.56 8.97
CA LEU A 125 -6.52 13.51 8.12
C LEU A 125 -6.55 13.09 6.65
N ALA A 126 -6.36 11.81 6.35
CA ALA A 126 -6.48 11.28 4.99
C ALA A 126 -7.90 11.47 4.43
N ILE A 127 -8.94 11.19 5.22
CA ILE A 127 -10.34 11.45 4.84
C ILE A 127 -10.56 12.95 4.59
N LEU A 128 -10.07 13.80 5.49
CA LEU A 128 -10.16 15.25 5.34
C LEU A 128 -9.49 15.72 4.04
N LEU A 129 -8.27 15.27 3.79
CA LEU A 129 -7.46 15.70 2.64
C LEU A 129 -8.03 15.19 1.32
N PHE A 130 -8.40 13.90 1.23
CA PHE A 130 -8.77 13.27 -0.05
C PHE A 130 -10.28 13.21 -0.31
N THR A 131 -11.12 13.45 0.70
CA THR A 131 -12.58 13.37 0.53
C THR A 131 -13.27 14.68 0.84
N VAL A 132 -12.96 15.31 1.98
CA VAL A 132 -13.65 16.51 2.43
C VAL A 132 -13.13 17.75 1.71
N LEU A 133 -11.83 17.96 1.66
CA LEU A 133 -11.20 19.16 1.09
C LEU A 133 -11.59 19.41 -0.39
N PRO A 134 -11.54 18.43 -1.32
CA PRO A 134 -12.01 18.65 -2.68
C PRO A 134 -13.46 19.09 -2.74
N THR A 135 -14.33 18.50 -1.88
CA THR A 135 -15.77 18.85 -1.82
C THR A 135 -15.98 20.27 -1.32
N LEU A 136 -15.21 20.68 -0.29
CA LEU A 136 -15.28 22.05 0.26
C LEU A 136 -14.82 23.09 -0.75
N ILE A 137 -13.72 22.82 -1.46
CA ILE A 137 -13.21 23.73 -2.51
C ILE A 137 -14.25 23.92 -3.60
N VAL A 138 -14.84 22.82 -4.12
CA VAL A 138 -15.89 22.90 -5.15
C VAL A 138 -17.12 23.64 -4.64
N GLY A 139 -17.51 23.40 -3.38
CA GLY A 139 -18.61 24.12 -2.73
C GLY A 139 -18.34 25.62 -2.62
N GLY A 140 -17.14 25.99 -2.21
CA GLY A 140 -16.68 27.37 -2.13
C GLY A 140 -16.66 28.06 -3.49
N VAL A 141 -16.07 27.42 -4.52
CA VAL A 141 -16.07 27.96 -5.90
C VAL A 141 -17.51 28.15 -6.39
N ASN A 142 -18.40 27.19 -6.13
CA ASN A 142 -19.79 27.28 -6.54
C ASN A 142 -20.58 28.41 -5.83
N HIS A 143 -20.11 28.90 -4.68
CA HIS A 143 -20.69 30.05 -4.01
C HIS A 143 -20.46 31.35 -4.81
N PHE A 144 -19.29 31.49 -5.45
CA PHE A 144 -18.92 32.66 -6.24
C PHE A 144 -19.33 32.54 -7.71
N VAL A 145 -19.29 31.32 -8.26
CA VAL A 145 -19.61 31.04 -9.66
C VAL A 145 -20.53 29.84 -9.73
N THR A 146 -21.77 30.03 -10.19
CA THR A 146 -22.74 28.94 -10.32
C THR A 146 -22.26 27.90 -11.32
N LEU A 147 -21.79 26.75 -10.80
CA LEU A 147 -21.30 25.64 -11.61
C LEU A 147 -22.42 24.65 -11.92
N GLY A 148 -22.51 24.20 -13.16
CA GLY A 148 -23.35 23.07 -13.54
C GLY A 148 -22.89 21.76 -12.85
N ARG A 149 -23.78 20.77 -12.76
CA ARG A 149 -23.51 19.49 -12.06
C ARG A 149 -22.21 18.84 -12.55
N TRP A 150 -22.03 18.72 -13.85
CA TRP A 150 -20.86 18.05 -14.44
C TRP A 150 -19.57 18.83 -14.22
N ALA A 151 -19.62 20.17 -14.25
CA ALA A 151 -18.48 21.01 -13.93
C ALA A 151 -17.99 20.78 -12.48
N LYS A 152 -18.93 20.65 -11.54
CA LYS A 152 -18.61 20.30 -10.13
C LYS A 152 -17.93 18.92 -10.03
N VAL A 153 -18.47 17.92 -10.73
CA VAL A 153 -17.91 16.56 -10.72
C VAL A 153 -16.50 16.54 -11.29
N VAL A 154 -16.28 17.18 -12.45
CA VAL A 154 -14.96 17.23 -13.08
C VAL A 154 -13.97 18.00 -12.22
N LEU A 155 -14.35 19.16 -11.68
CA LEU A 155 -13.50 19.95 -10.79
C LEU A 155 -13.11 19.16 -9.53
N GLU A 156 -14.09 18.47 -8.91
CA GLU A 156 -13.82 17.62 -7.73
C GLU A 156 -12.87 16.47 -8.07
N ALA A 157 -13.03 15.84 -9.24
CA ALA A 157 -12.15 14.78 -9.71
C ALA A 157 -10.72 15.27 -9.93
N VAL A 158 -10.56 16.41 -10.62
CA VAL A 158 -9.25 17.03 -10.88
C VAL A 158 -8.56 17.41 -9.57
N LEU A 159 -9.29 18.03 -8.63
CA LEU A 159 -8.75 18.39 -7.31
C LEU A 159 -8.31 17.15 -6.55
N LYS A 160 -9.12 16.09 -6.49
CA LYS A 160 -8.80 14.85 -5.80
C LYS A 160 -7.53 14.20 -6.34
N VAL A 161 -7.44 14.05 -7.67
CA VAL A 161 -6.24 13.48 -8.32
C VAL A 161 -5.04 14.39 -8.11
N GLY A 162 -5.21 15.70 -8.25
CA GLY A 162 -4.14 16.68 -8.04
C GLY A 162 -3.59 16.64 -6.60
N ILE A 163 -4.46 16.65 -5.59
CA ILE A 163 -4.06 16.53 -4.18
C ILE A 163 -3.34 15.21 -3.94
N PHE A 164 -3.86 14.09 -4.48
CA PHE A 164 -3.23 12.78 -4.34
C PHE A 164 -1.82 12.76 -4.94
N LEU A 165 -1.66 13.23 -6.18
CA LEU A 165 -0.35 13.25 -6.83
C LEU A 165 0.62 14.20 -6.13
N THR A 166 0.17 15.38 -5.68
CA THR A 166 1.00 16.32 -4.93
C THR A 166 1.48 15.71 -3.61
N TYR A 167 0.57 15.04 -2.89
CA TYR A 167 0.91 14.31 -1.67
C TYR A 167 1.96 13.21 -1.96
N MET A 168 1.76 12.39 -3.00
CA MET A 168 2.70 11.32 -3.36
C MET A 168 4.08 11.86 -3.73
N VAL A 169 4.15 12.96 -4.50
CA VAL A 169 5.41 13.65 -4.81
C VAL A 169 6.07 14.19 -3.54
N GLY A 170 5.28 14.74 -2.62
CA GLY A 170 5.79 15.27 -1.35
C GLY A 170 6.46 14.19 -0.51
N ILE A 171 5.75 13.11 -0.23
CA ILE A 171 6.28 12.01 0.60
C ILE A 171 7.43 11.26 -0.05
N SER A 172 7.43 11.12 -1.38
CA SER A 172 8.51 10.43 -2.11
C SER A 172 9.87 11.13 -2.03
N LYS A 173 9.89 12.41 -1.62
CA LYS A 173 11.12 13.19 -1.41
C LYS A 173 11.68 13.08 0.02
N MET A 174 10.91 12.55 0.96
CA MET A 174 11.40 12.28 2.32
C MET A 174 12.38 11.11 2.27
N LYS A 175 13.56 11.24 2.86
CA LYS A 175 14.65 10.24 2.75
C LYS A 175 14.23 8.85 3.21
N GLU A 176 13.54 8.78 4.34
CA GLU A 176 13.05 7.54 4.94
C GLU A 176 12.03 6.85 4.03
N ILE A 177 11.07 7.60 3.49
CA ILE A 177 10.05 7.08 2.58
C ILE A 177 10.67 6.69 1.23
N HIS A 178 11.62 7.49 0.72
CA HIS A 178 12.34 7.16 -0.51
C HIS A 178 13.02 5.79 -0.40
N ARG A 179 13.68 5.54 0.74
CA ARG A 179 14.34 4.27 1.01
C ARG A 179 13.35 3.10 1.10
N VAL A 180 12.20 3.28 1.75
CA VAL A 180 11.11 2.29 1.71
C VAL A 180 10.63 2.02 0.27
N PHE A 181 10.60 3.04 -0.58
CA PHE A 181 10.22 2.88 -1.99
C PHE A 181 11.31 2.20 -2.84
N GLU A 182 12.58 2.22 -2.43
CA GLU A 182 13.65 1.39 -3.01
C GLU A 182 13.46 -0.08 -2.63
N TYR A 183 13.17 -0.38 -1.36
CA TYR A 183 12.78 -1.73 -0.92
C TYR A 183 11.55 -2.26 -1.66
N HIS A 184 10.58 -1.40 -1.98
CA HIS A 184 9.43 -1.75 -2.81
C HIS A 184 9.86 -2.14 -4.24
N GLY A 185 10.88 -1.48 -4.78
CA GLY A 185 11.51 -1.87 -6.03
C GLY A 185 12.17 -3.25 -5.97
N ALA A 186 12.84 -3.56 -4.86
CA ALA A 186 13.45 -4.87 -4.63
C ALA A 186 12.39 -5.98 -4.54
N GLU A 187 11.28 -5.74 -3.84
CA GLU A 187 10.13 -6.64 -3.80
C GLU A 187 9.64 -7.00 -5.21
N HIS A 188 9.32 -5.98 -6.01
CA HIS A 188 8.79 -6.16 -7.37
C HIS A 188 9.75 -6.92 -8.28
N LYS A 189 11.03 -6.57 -8.27
CA LYS A 189 12.06 -7.25 -9.08
C LYS A 189 12.20 -8.72 -8.68
N THR A 190 12.15 -9.02 -7.38
CA THR A 190 12.29 -10.38 -6.86
C THR A 190 11.08 -11.24 -7.25
N ILE A 191 9.85 -10.69 -7.14
CA ILE A 191 8.63 -11.37 -7.60
C ILE A 191 8.70 -11.61 -9.11
N ALA A 192 9.10 -10.63 -9.91
CA ALA A 192 9.20 -10.75 -11.35
C ALA A 192 10.25 -11.81 -11.78
N CYS A 193 11.37 -11.91 -11.08
CA CYS A 193 12.39 -12.93 -11.28
C CYS A 193 11.82 -14.34 -11.00
N TYR A 194 11.12 -14.49 -9.89
CA TYR A 194 10.46 -15.74 -9.52
C TYR A 194 9.39 -16.17 -10.55
N GLU A 195 8.54 -15.26 -11.00
CA GLU A 195 7.51 -15.52 -12.01
C GLU A 195 8.08 -15.88 -13.39
N ALA A 196 9.27 -15.39 -13.69
CA ALA A 196 10.02 -15.79 -14.88
C ALA A 196 10.63 -17.19 -14.75
N GLY A 197 10.70 -17.73 -13.53
CA GLY A 197 11.31 -19.02 -13.22
C GLY A 197 12.84 -19.00 -13.26
N ASP A 198 13.44 -17.83 -13.08
CA ASP A 198 14.89 -17.69 -12.95
C ASP A 198 15.33 -17.90 -11.50
N PRO A 199 16.56 -18.41 -11.26
CA PRO A 199 17.11 -18.52 -9.91
C PRO A 199 17.13 -17.18 -9.19
N LEU A 200 16.69 -17.16 -7.93
CA LEU A 200 16.66 -15.97 -7.09
C LEU A 200 18.07 -15.62 -6.59
N THR A 201 18.84 -14.99 -7.44
CA THR A 201 20.17 -14.43 -7.15
C THR A 201 20.13 -12.92 -7.38
N VAL A 202 20.97 -12.17 -6.68
CA VAL A 202 21.04 -10.70 -6.86
C VAL A 202 21.28 -10.34 -8.31
N GLU A 203 22.16 -11.07 -9.00
CA GLU A 203 22.49 -10.86 -10.42
C GLU A 203 21.26 -11.03 -11.33
N ASN A 204 20.42 -12.04 -11.09
CA ASN A 204 19.23 -12.27 -11.89
C ASN A 204 18.13 -11.26 -11.57
N VAL A 205 17.82 -11.06 -10.27
CA VAL A 205 16.80 -10.12 -9.82
C VAL A 205 17.06 -8.71 -10.34
N ARG A 206 18.33 -8.26 -10.37
CA ARG A 206 18.71 -6.95 -10.90
C ARG A 206 18.22 -6.70 -12.34
N LYS A 207 18.11 -7.73 -13.16
CA LYS A 207 17.74 -7.64 -14.59
C LYS A 207 16.25 -7.32 -14.80
N TYR A 208 15.41 -7.55 -13.79
CA TYR A 208 13.96 -7.39 -13.89
C TYR A 208 13.51 -5.95 -13.67
N THR A 209 12.33 -5.64 -14.17
CA THR A 209 11.70 -4.33 -13.97
C THR A 209 11.16 -4.18 -12.56
N ARG A 210 11.26 -2.97 -12.02
CA ARG A 210 10.66 -2.60 -10.74
C ARG A 210 9.15 -2.33 -10.82
N PHE A 211 8.57 -2.27 -12.02
CA PHE A 211 7.15 -2.02 -12.19
C PHE A 211 6.37 -3.34 -12.21
N HIS A 212 5.32 -3.42 -11.40
CA HIS A 212 4.53 -4.63 -11.24
C HIS A 212 3.02 -4.35 -11.33
N PRO A 213 2.27 -5.08 -12.19
CA PRO A 213 0.86 -4.77 -12.45
C PRO A 213 -0.10 -5.11 -11.30
N ARG A 214 0.33 -5.92 -10.33
CA ARG A 214 -0.48 -6.36 -9.17
C ARG A 214 -0.09 -5.67 -7.85
N CYS A 215 0.59 -4.54 -7.95
CA CYS A 215 1.06 -3.77 -6.79
C CYS A 215 -0.09 -3.14 -6.00
N GLY A 216 0.06 -3.07 -4.67
CA GLY A 216 -0.87 -2.40 -3.77
C GLY A 216 -1.03 -0.90 -4.04
N THR A 217 -0.01 -0.21 -4.58
CA THR A 217 -0.13 1.21 -4.96
C THR A 217 -1.07 1.41 -6.16
N SER A 218 -1.19 0.40 -7.05
CA SER A 218 -2.21 0.39 -8.11
C SER A 218 -3.62 0.34 -7.54
N PHE A 219 -3.82 -0.26 -6.36
CA PHE A 219 -5.10 -0.23 -5.66
C PHE A 219 -5.49 1.18 -5.24
N LEU A 220 -4.54 1.99 -4.73
CA LEU A 220 -4.84 3.36 -4.29
C LEU A 220 -5.38 4.22 -5.43
N ILE A 221 -4.76 4.18 -6.60
CA ILE A 221 -5.25 4.96 -7.74
C ILE A 221 -6.60 4.43 -8.26
N LEU A 222 -6.84 3.11 -8.19
CA LEU A 222 -8.14 2.55 -8.51
C LEU A 222 -9.23 3.04 -7.55
N VAL A 223 -8.93 3.13 -6.25
CA VAL A 223 -9.84 3.72 -5.25
C VAL A 223 -10.17 5.17 -5.61
N VAL A 224 -9.19 5.97 -6.02
CA VAL A 224 -9.42 7.35 -6.47
C VAL A 224 -10.35 7.36 -7.69
N ILE A 225 -10.05 6.58 -8.74
CA ILE A 225 -10.84 6.53 -9.98
C ILE A 225 -12.27 6.04 -9.72
N VAL A 226 -12.44 4.91 -9.04
CA VAL A 226 -13.76 4.34 -8.71
C VAL A 226 -14.58 5.31 -7.86
N SER A 227 -13.93 6.00 -6.90
CA SER A 227 -14.62 7.00 -6.08
C SER A 227 -15.13 8.18 -6.91
N VAL A 228 -14.42 8.62 -7.93
CA VAL A 228 -14.89 9.69 -8.83
C VAL A 228 -16.20 9.26 -9.52
N PHE A 229 -16.24 8.04 -10.07
CA PHE A 229 -17.46 7.53 -10.73
C PHE A 229 -18.62 7.37 -9.76
N LEU A 230 -18.40 6.70 -8.61
CA LEU A 230 -19.48 6.47 -7.63
C LEU A 230 -19.98 7.78 -7.00
N TYR A 231 -19.09 8.73 -6.73
CA TYR A 231 -19.51 10.00 -6.11
C TYR A 231 -20.11 11.00 -7.11
N SER A 232 -19.96 10.79 -8.42
CA SER A 232 -20.54 11.63 -9.45
C SER A 232 -22.07 11.64 -9.42
N VAL A 233 -22.69 10.54 -8.98
CA VAL A 233 -24.15 10.41 -8.89
C VAL A 233 -24.74 11.05 -7.62
N LEU A 234 -23.91 11.39 -6.63
CA LEU A 234 -24.37 11.98 -5.37
C LEU A 234 -24.89 13.41 -5.59
N PRO A 235 -25.99 13.79 -4.89
CA PRO A 235 -26.53 15.14 -4.97
C PRO A 235 -25.58 16.19 -4.39
N TRP A 236 -25.71 17.42 -4.88
CA TRP A 236 -24.92 18.58 -4.45
C TRP A 236 -25.71 19.53 -3.51
N GLY A 237 -26.79 19.06 -2.89
CA GLY A 237 -27.64 19.90 -2.05
C GLY A 237 -26.95 20.42 -0.79
N SER A 238 -26.49 19.50 0.07
CA SER A 238 -25.76 19.81 1.30
C SER A 238 -24.37 19.19 1.28
N ILE A 239 -23.34 19.99 1.58
CA ILE A 239 -21.95 19.52 1.66
C ILE A 239 -21.82 18.43 2.73
N GLY A 240 -22.40 18.63 3.92
CA GLY A 240 -22.34 17.66 5.00
C GLY A 240 -22.96 16.31 4.63
N LEU A 241 -24.16 16.31 4.02
CA LEU A 241 -24.79 15.08 3.54
C LEU A 241 -23.97 14.42 2.42
N ARG A 242 -23.39 15.20 1.52
CA ARG A 242 -22.54 14.68 0.46
C ARG A 242 -21.30 13.99 1.04
N VAL A 243 -20.64 14.58 2.04
CA VAL A 243 -19.51 13.96 2.75
C VAL A 243 -19.95 12.67 3.46
N LEU A 244 -21.07 12.70 4.17
CA LEU A 244 -21.62 11.52 4.84
C LEU A 244 -21.86 10.37 3.84
N PHE A 245 -22.52 10.63 2.70
CA PHE A 245 -22.72 9.60 1.68
C PHE A 245 -21.43 9.06 1.09
N LYS A 246 -20.39 9.91 0.91
CA LYS A 246 -19.08 9.45 0.47
C LYS A 246 -18.44 8.49 1.48
N LEU A 247 -18.54 8.78 2.78
CA LEU A 247 -18.03 7.91 3.83
C LEU A 247 -18.78 6.57 3.87
N LEU A 248 -20.11 6.60 3.75
CA LEU A 248 -20.93 5.38 3.70
C LEU A 248 -20.65 4.53 2.45
N LEU A 249 -20.29 5.15 1.33
CA LEU A 249 -19.92 4.45 0.10
C LEU A 249 -18.46 3.99 0.08
N LEU A 250 -17.61 4.44 1.01
CA LEU A 250 -16.19 4.09 1.02
C LEU A 250 -15.92 2.57 1.03
N PRO A 251 -16.60 1.74 1.84
CA PRO A 251 -16.42 0.29 1.78
C PRO A 251 -16.76 -0.30 0.40
N LEU A 252 -17.78 0.24 -0.27
CA LEU A 252 -18.15 -0.19 -1.62
C LEU A 252 -17.10 0.22 -2.64
N VAL A 253 -16.54 1.43 -2.55
CA VAL A 253 -15.42 1.90 -3.37
C VAL A 253 -14.23 0.95 -3.22
N MET A 254 -13.86 0.61 -1.99
CA MET A 254 -12.76 -0.31 -1.68
C MET A 254 -13.03 -1.71 -2.27
N GLY A 255 -14.25 -2.22 -2.09
CA GLY A 255 -14.66 -3.52 -2.63
C GLY A 255 -14.55 -3.58 -4.16
N ILE A 256 -15.11 -2.60 -4.87
CA ILE A 256 -15.05 -2.54 -6.35
C ILE A 256 -13.59 -2.42 -6.82
N SER A 257 -12.80 -1.55 -6.18
CA SER A 257 -11.39 -1.35 -6.54
C SER A 257 -10.58 -2.63 -6.37
N TYR A 258 -10.85 -3.40 -5.30
CA TYR A 258 -10.21 -4.69 -5.07
C TYR A 258 -10.58 -5.72 -6.15
N GLU A 259 -11.87 -5.82 -6.52
CA GLU A 259 -12.30 -6.74 -7.58
C GLU A 259 -11.68 -6.37 -8.93
N LEU A 260 -11.58 -5.06 -9.24
CA LEU A 260 -10.91 -4.58 -10.45
C LEU A 260 -9.42 -4.93 -10.42
N LEU A 261 -8.72 -4.71 -9.30
CA LEU A 261 -7.31 -5.10 -9.17
C LEU A 261 -7.12 -6.61 -9.37
N LYS A 262 -8.00 -7.41 -8.76
CA LYS A 262 -7.96 -8.87 -8.88
C LYS A 262 -8.24 -9.34 -10.31
N TRP A 263 -9.18 -8.70 -11.00
CA TRP A 263 -9.45 -8.97 -12.42
C TRP A 263 -8.23 -8.59 -13.28
N CYS A 264 -7.64 -7.43 -13.04
CA CYS A 264 -6.42 -6.99 -13.74
C CYS A 264 -5.23 -7.93 -13.50
N GLY A 265 -5.13 -8.56 -12.33
CA GLY A 265 -4.09 -9.55 -12.04
C GLY A 265 -4.27 -10.86 -12.82
N ARG A 266 -5.53 -11.31 -12.95
CA ARG A 266 -5.86 -12.59 -13.61
C ARG A 266 -5.85 -12.54 -15.12
N SER A 267 -6.31 -11.44 -15.70
CA SER A 267 -6.56 -11.30 -17.13
C SER A 267 -5.55 -10.37 -17.78
N ASP A 268 -5.17 -10.67 -19.03
CA ASP A 268 -4.33 -9.80 -19.85
C ASP A 268 -5.02 -9.47 -21.18
N ASN A 269 -6.05 -8.62 -21.11
CA ASN A 269 -6.77 -8.09 -22.25
C ASN A 269 -6.63 -6.56 -22.34
N ILE A 270 -7.12 -5.97 -23.43
CA ILE A 270 -7.02 -4.52 -23.65
C ILE A 270 -7.64 -3.72 -22.48
N ALA A 271 -8.81 -4.15 -21.97
CA ALA A 271 -9.49 -3.45 -20.88
C ALA A 271 -8.65 -3.48 -19.59
N THR A 272 -8.09 -4.63 -19.19
CA THR A 272 -7.25 -4.74 -17.99
C THR A 272 -5.93 -4.00 -18.16
N ARG A 273 -5.36 -3.93 -19.38
CA ARG A 273 -4.17 -3.12 -19.66
C ARG A 273 -4.45 -1.62 -19.47
N ILE A 274 -5.60 -1.12 -19.93
CA ILE A 274 -6.01 0.28 -19.75
C ILE A 274 -6.24 0.58 -18.25
N ILE A 275 -6.96 -0.30 -17.53
CA ILE A 275 -7.30 -0.08 -16.11
C ILE A 275 -6.06 -0.06 -15.21
N ARG A 276 -5.06 -0.90 -15.47
CA ARG A 276 -3.83 -0.95 -14.65
C ARG A 276 -2.81 0.14 -14.99
N GLN A 277 -2.92 0.77 -16.18
CA GLN A 277 -1.95 1.75 -16.63
C GLN A 277 -1.77 2.95 -15.66
N PRO A 278 -2.83 3.58 -15.12
CA PRO A 278 -2.68 4.63 -14.13
C PRO A 278 -1.91 4.17 -12.87
N GLY A 279 -2.12 2.91 -12.44
CA GLY A 279 -1.37 2.31 -11.33
C GLY A 279 0.13 2.22 -11.63
N ILE A 280 0.50 1.77 -12.82
CA ILE A 280 1.89 1.71 -13.25
C ILE A 280 2.52 3.12 -13.32
N TRP A 281 1.77 4.13 -13.76
CA TRP A 281 2.27 5.52 -13.76
C TRP A 281 2.57 6.04 -12.35
N VAL A 282 1.72 5.74 -11.37
CA VAL A 282 1.95 6.14 -9.97
C VAL A 282 3.18 5.44 -9.39
N GLN A 283 3.53 4.23 -9.84
CA GLN A 283 4.73 3.53 -9.40
C GLN A 283 6.02 4.28 -9.72
N HIS A 284 6.04 5.21 -10.68
CA HIS A 284 7.20 6.09 -10.88
C HIS A 284 7.49 7.00 -9.68
N LEU A 285 6.49 7.22 -8.81
CA LEU A 285 6.59 8.02 -7.58
C LEU A 285 6.75 7.16 -6.32
N THR A 286 6.45 5.85 -6.39
CA THR A 286 6.36 4.97 -5.21
C THR A 286 7.25 3.74 -5.29
N VAL A 287 8.03 3.61 -6.36
CA VAL A 287 8.91 2.46 -6.60
C VAL A 287 10.20 2.97 -7.22
N PHE A 288 11.32 2.86 -6.48
CA PHE A 288 12.62 3.28 -6.97
C PHE A 288 13.54 2.10 -7.23
N GLU A 289 14.70 2.36 -7.83
CA GLU A 289 15.67 1.32 -8.16
C GLU A 289 16.42 0.92 -6.88
N PRO A 290 16.35 -0.38 -6.46
CA PRO A 290 17.03 -0.85 -5.27
C PRO A 290 18.52 -1.06 -5.52
N ASP A 291 19.30 -0.96 -4.46
CA ASP A 291 20.67 -1.49 -4.44
C ASP A 291 20.69 -3.01 -4.21
N ASP A 292 21.90 -3.61 -4.33
CA ASP A 292 22.07 -5.05 -4.18
C ASP A 292 21.74 -5.54 -2.78
N SER A 293 22.04 -4.74 -1.76
CA SER A 293 21.78 -5.08 -0.37
C SER A 293 20.27 -5.21 -0.09
N MET A 294 19.45 -4.37 -0.73
CA MET A 294 17.99 -4.45 -0.64
C MET A 294 17.43 -5.68 -1.38
N ILE A 295 18.07 -6.06 -2.50
CA ILE A 295 17.70 -7.27 -3.25
C ILE A 295 17.99 -8.52 -2.39
N GLU A 296 19.08 -8.55 -1.64
CA GLU A 296 19.39 -9.65 -0.70
C GLU A 296 18.29 -9.82 0.35
N VAL A 297 17.80 -8.71 0.93
CA VAL A 297 16.69 -8.73 1.89
C VAL A 297 15.40 -9.24 1.22
N ALA A 298 15.12 -8.81 -0.01
CA ALA A 298 13.95 -9.28 -0.75
C ALA A 298 14.00 -10.79 -1.04
N ILE A 299 15.17 -11.32 -1.39
CA ILE A 299 15.39 -12.76 -1.59
C ILE A 299 15.22 -13.52 -0.27
N ALA A 300 15.79 -13.00 0.83
CA ALA A 300 15.63 -13.59 2.16
C ALA A 300 14.18 -13.64 2.62
N ALA A 301 13.39 -12.59 2.32
CA ALA A 301 11.97 -12.52 2.67
C ALA A 301 11.11 -13.45 1.81
N VAL A 302 11.38 -13.56 0.51
CA VAL A 302 10.52 -14.33 -0.41
C VAL A 302 10.77 -15.83 -0.30
N THR A 303 12.02 -16.27 -0.12
CA THR A 303 12.41 -17.70 -0.16
C THR A 303 11.58 -18.58 0.79
N PRO A 304 11.35 -18.22 2.07
CA PRO A 304 10.58 -19.06 2.99
C PRO A 304 9.08 -19.16 2.67
N VAL A 305 8.54 -18.21 1.90
CA VAL A 305 7.10 -18.13 1.62
C VAL A 305 6.71 -18.73 0.28
N LEU A 306 7.69 -19.13 -0.52
CA LEU A 306 7.44 -19.78 -1.79
C LEU A 306 6.75 -21.14 -1.58
N PRO A 307 5.68 -21.44 -2.32
CA PRO A 307 5.04 -22.75 -2.24
C PRO A 307 5.93 -23.84 -2.84
N GLU A 308 5.96 -25.01 -2.22
CA GLU A 308 6.65 -26.18 -2.76
C GLU A 308 6.04 -26.61 -4.12
N ASN A 309 4.72 -26.48 -4.23
CA ASN A 309 4.01 -26.70 -5.47
C ASN A 309 3.56 -25.34 -6.05
N PRO A 310 4.03 -24.93 -7.25
CA PRO A 310 3.63 -23.67 -7.88
C PRO A 310 2.11 -23.50 -8.04
N GLU A 311 1.35 -24.61 -8.15
CA GLU A 311 -0.11 -24.57 -8.25
C GLU A 311 -0.78 -23.99 -6.99
N GLU A 312 -0.21 -24.20 -5.80
CA GLU A 312 -0.72 -23.66 -4.53
C GLU A 312 -0.56 -22.14 -4.43
N GLY A 313 0.41 -21.60 -5.17
CA GLY A 313 0.73 -20.18 -5.20
C GLY A 313 0.18 -19.42 -6.41
N LYS A 314 -0.68 -20.02 -7.25
CA LYS A 314 -1.27 -19.32 -8.41
C LYS A 314 -2.22 -18.19 -7.98
N TRP A 315 -2.14 -17.10 -8.73
CA TRP A 315 -2.99 -15.90 -8.55
C TRP A 315 -4.47 -16.17 -8.84
#